data_e56597e18d8120a68429465b1e03f075
#
_entry.id   e56597e18d8120a68429465b1e03f075
#
_cell.length_a   1.000
_cell.length_b   1.000
_cell.length_c   1.000
_cell.angle_alpha   90.00
_cell.angle_beta   90.00
_cell.angle_gamma   90.00
#
_symmetry.space_group_name_H-M   'P 1'
#
loop_
_entity.id
_entity.type
_entity.pdbx_description
1 polymer ?
#
loop_
_entity_poly.entity_id
_entity_poly.type
_entity_poly.pdbx_seq_one_letter_code
_entity_poly.pdbx_strand_id
1 'polypeptide(L)'
;MERQVLEEQLKTVSQSLFYLTLIILSVLLSFWSVLIQREELEDLAAGKSPGAAPDVFPIKRSASVLVVGALGFFFCLSLRTCREAARGNDPAARQSAEMNVWASFFVLAAALIRLWDLGFMEAVQRAAAAEEERSEDRTPRPGGSAGGCGPFTA
;
A
#
# COMPACT_ATOMS: atom_id res chain seq x y z
N MET A 1 4.55 29.16 33.04
CA MET A 1 3.99 27.80 32.91
C MET A 1 2.92 27.70 31.82
N GLU A 2 1.93 28.60 31.74
CA GLU A 2 0.88 28.51 30.70
C GLU A 2 1.38 28.60 29.26
N ARG A 3 2.38 29.44 28.96
CA ARG A 3 2.92 29.56 27.60
C ARG A 3 3.60 28.28 27.09
N GLN A 4 4.32 27.56 27.94
CA GLN A 4 4.98 26.32 27.57
C GLN A 4 3.95 25.21 27.26
N VAL A 5 2.89 25.13 28.07
CA VAL A 5 1.80 24.16 27.83
C VAL A 5 1.08 24.47 26.50
N LEU A 6 0.85 25.75 26.20
CA LEU A 6 0.22 26.18 24.96
C LEU A 6 1.11 25.86 23.73
N GLU A 7 2.43 26.07 23.83
CA GLU A 7 3.37 25.73 22.75
C GLU A 7 3.44 24.23 22.50
N GLU A 8 3.42 23.39 23.54
CA GLU A 8 3.36 21.92 23.38
C GLU A 8 2.05 21.46 22.74
N GLN A 9 0.93 22.06 23.13
CA GLN A 9 -0.38 21.77 22.53
C GLN A 9 -0.40 22.18 21.04
N LEU A 10 0.08 23.36 20.70
CA LEU A 10 0.18 23.82 19.31
C LEU A 10 1.07 22.89 18.47
N LYS A 11 2.19 22.44 19.01
CA LYS A 11 3.07 21.49 18.34
C LYS A 11 2.36 20.15 18.07
N THR A 12 1.63 19.64 19.05
CA THR A 12 0.88 18.38 18.92
C THR A 12 -0.24 18.50 17.88
N VAL A 13 -0.98 19.61 17.88
CA VAL A 13 -2.02 19.88 16.89
C VAL A 13 -1.42 20.00 15.48
N SER A 14 -0.32 20.72 15.34
CA SER A 14 0.39 20.86 14.05
C SER A 14 0.88 19.51 13.52
N GLN A 15 1.43 18.67 14.38
CA GLN A 15 1.82 17.30 14.01
C GLN A 15 0.61 16.46 13.60
N SER A 16 -0.50 16.55 14.32
CA SER A 16 -1.74 15.85 13.97
C SER A 16 -2.28 16.27 12.61
N LEU A 17 -2.27 17.56 12.31
CA LEU A 17 -2.66 18.10 10.99
C LEU A 17 -1.76 17.55 9.88
N PHE A 18 -0.45 17.48 10.10
CA PHE A 18 0.49 16.91 9.14
C PHE A 18 0.16 15.44 8.84
N TYR A 19 -0.08 14.59 9.86
CA TYR A 19 -0.42 13.20 9.65
C TYR A 19 -1.80 13.01 9.01
N LEU A 20 -2.78 13.85 9.32
CA LEU A 20 -4.06 13.86 8.62
C LEU A 20 -3.89 14.20 7.13
N THR A 21 -3.03 15.14 6.81
CA THR A 21 -2.70 15.47 5.41
C THR A 21 -2.06 14.28 4.69
N LEU A 22 -1.18 13.53 5.36
CA LEU A 22 -0.61 12.30 4.80
C LEU A 22 -1.66 11.22 4.53
N ILE A 23 -2.66 11.07 5.42
CA ILE A 23 -3.78 10.15 5.19
C ILE A 23 -4.59 10.57 3.97
N ILE A 24 -4.93 11.85 3.84
CA ILE A 24 -5.65 12.37 2.66
C ILE A 24 -4.85 12.09 1.39
N LEU A 25 -3.55 12.38 1.40
CA LEU A 25 -2.67 12.12 0.26
C LEU A 25 -2.64 10.63 -0.11
N SER A 26 -2.58 9.73 0.88
CA SER A 26 -2.59 8.29 0.63
C SER A 26 -3.91 7.80 0.03
N VAL A 27 -5.04 8.38 0.45
CA VAL A 27 -6.36 8.10 -0.15
C VAL A 27 -6.40 8.57 -1.61
N LEU A 28 -5.88 9.76 -1.90
CA LEU A 28 -5.79 10.27 -3.28
C LEU A 28 -4.90 9.39 -4.17
N LEU A 29 -3.75 8.93 -3.65
CA LEU A 29 -2.89 7.98 -4.36
C LEU A 29 -3.59 6.63 -4.62
N SER A 30 -4.33 6.12 -3.64
CA SER A 30 -5.11 4.89 -3.80
C SER A 30 -6.22 5.06 -4.85
N PHE A 31 -6.90 6.20 -4.85
CA PHE A 31 -7.91 6.51 -5.86
C PHE A 31 -7.29 6.62 -7.26
N TRP A 32 -6.16 7.30 -7.40
CA TRP A 32 -5.40 7.40 -8.65
C TRP A 32 -5.01 6.01 -9.19
N SER A 33 -4.54 5.13 -8.32
CA SER A 33 -4.21 3.74 -8.67
C SER A 33 -5.41 2.96 -9.24
N VAL A 34 -6.62 3.19 -8.69
CA VAL A 34 -7.86 2.56 -9.18
C VAL A 34 -8.25 3.11 -10.56
N LEU A 35 -8.06 4.40 -10.79
CA LEU A 35 -8.33 5.01 -12.12
C LEU A 35 -7.43 4.42 -13.21
N ILE A 36 -6.13 4.23 -12.93
CA ILE A 36 -5.19 3.58 -13.86
C ILE A 36 -5.67 2.14 -14.19
N GLN A 37 -6.02 1.36 -13.16
CA GLN A 37 -6.51 -0.02 -13.36
C GLN A 37 -7.81 -0.07 -14.17
N ARG A 38 -8.69 0.90 -13.97
CA ARG A 38 -9.94 0.99 -14.74
C ARG A 38 -9.65 1.23 -16.22
N GLU A 39 -8.74 2.13 -16.55
CA GLU A 39 -8.34 2.43 -17.92
C GLU A 39 -7.75 1.18 -18.62
N GLU A 40 -6.89 0.42 -17.90
CA GLU A 40 -6.37 -0.85 -18.41
C GLU A 40 -7.47 -1.88 -18.73
N LEU A 41 -8.44 -2.01 -17.83
CA LEU A 41 -9.55 -2.94 -18.02
C LEU A 41 -10.45 -2.53 -19.20
N GLU A 42 -10.68 -1.23 -19.39
CA GLU A 42 -11.43 -0.69 -20.53
C GLU A 42 -10.69 -0.95 -21.86
N ASP A 43 -9.37 -0.80 -21.89
CA ASP A 43 -8.55 -1.09 -23.09
C ASP A 43 -8.51 -2.58 -23.43
N LEU A 44 -8.40 -3.45 -22.42
CA LEU A 44 -8.51 -4.91 -22.60
C LEU A 44 -9.90 -5.31 -23.12
N ALA A 45 -10.96 -4.73 -22.57
CA ALA A 45 -12.34 -4.99 -23.03
C ALA A 45 -12.57 -4.50 -24.48
N ALA A 46 -11.86 -3.48 -24.92
CA ALA A 46 -11.88 -2.96 -26.28
C ALA A 46 -11.00 -3.78 -27.26
N GLY A 47 -10.36 -4.88 -26.79
CA GLY A 47 -9.49 -5.72 -27.63
C GLY A 47 -8.18 -5.08 -28.03
N LYS A 48 -7.78 -4.00 -27.37
CA LYS A 48 -6.46 -3.39 -27.57
C LYS A 48 -5.41 -4.24 -26.87
N SER A 49 -4.24 -4.41 -27.49
CA SER A 49 -3.10 -5.05 -26.83
C SER A 49 -2.75 -4.25 -25.57
N PRO A 50 -2.47 -4.94 -24.44
CA PRO A 50 -2.03 -4.27 -23.22
C PRO A 50 -0.79 -3.45 -23.55
N GLY A 51 -0.95 -2.12 -23.58
CA GLY A 51 0.19 -1.21 -23.59
C GLY A 51 1.00 -1.46 -22.33
N ALA A 52 2.29 -1.08 -22.32
CA ALA A 52 3.12 -1.18 -21.11
C ALA A 52 2.52 -0.28 -20.03
N ALA A 53 1.54 -0.84 -19.27
CA ALA A 53 0.90 -0.13 -18.18
C ALA A 53 1.93 0.13 -17.08
N PRO A 54 1.91 1.30 -16.46
CA PRO A 54 2.82 1.60 -15.36
C PRO A 54 2.53 0.64 -14.19
N ASP A 55 3.59 0.07 -13.63
CA ASP A 55 3.47 -0.79 -12.45
C ASP A 55 2.80 -0.03 -11.29
N VAL A 56 1.58 -0.44 -10.95
CA VAL A 56 0.73 0.22 -9.94
C VAL A 56 1.10 -0.21 -8.52
N PHE A 57 1.88 -1.30 -8.37
CA PHE A 57 2.28 -1.84 -7.06
C PHE A 57 3.09 -0.86 -6.20
N PRO A 58 4.11 -0.16 -6.71
CA PRO A 58 4.88 0.78 -5.89
C PRO A 58 4.02 1.93 -5.37
N ILE A 59 3.03 2.37 -6.14
CA ILE A 59 2.09 3.42 -5.72
C ILE A 59 1.19 2.93 -4.59
N LYS A 60 0.61 1.74 -4.71
CA LYS A 60 -0.22 1.13 -3.66
C LYS A 60 0.56 0.86 -2.39
N ARG A 61 1.79 0.37 -2.52
CA ARG A 61 2.68 0.10 -1.39
C ARG A 61 3.06 1.38 -0.65
N SER A 62 3.45 2.44 -1.38
CA SER A 62 3.80 3.72 -0.76
C SER A 62 2.61 4.36 -0.05
N ALA A 63 1.41 4.33 -0.65
CA ALA A 63 0.19 4.80 -0.01
C ALA A 63 -0.11 4.02 1.28
N SER A 64 0.03 2.69 1.27
CA SER A 64 -0.20 1.85 2.46
C SER A 64 0.82 2.12 3.57
N VAL A 65 2.09 2.33 3.25
CA VAL A 65 3.14 2.70 4.22
C VAL A 65 2.85 4.05 4.86
N LEU A 66 2.40 5.04 4.08
CA LEU A 66 2.00 6.35 4.61
C LEU A 66 0.83 6.23 5.60
N VAL A 67 -0.18 5.43 5.27
CA VAL A 67 -1.33 5.17 6.17
C VAL A 67 -0.86 4.53 7.47
N VAL A 68 -0.04 3.47 7.40
CA VAL A 68 0.48 2.77 8.59
C VAL A 68 1.31 3.72 9.45
N GLY A 69 2.16 4.56 8.85
CA GLY A 69 2.95 5.56 9.57
C GLY A 69 2.07 6.58 10.30
N ALA A 70 1.05 7.11 9.63
CA ALA A 70 0.11 8.05 10.23
C ALA A 70 -0.72 7.41 11.35
N LEU A 71 -1.24 6.19 11.16
CA LEU A 71 -1.99 5.46 12.19
C LEU A 71 -1.10 5.09 13.38
N GLY A 72 0.17 4.74 13.14
CA GLY A 72 1.16 4.52 14.21
C GLY A 72 1.38 5.77 15.06
N PHE A 73 1.45 6.95 14.44
CA PHE A 73 1.51 8.21 15.18
C PHE A 73 0.27 8.42 16.06
N PHE A 74 -0.95 8.26 15.51
CA PHE A 74 -2.18 8.42 16.27
C PHE A 74 -2.31 7.39 17.40
N PHE A 75 -1.83 6.17 17.20
CA PHE A 75 -1.75 5.16 18.26
C PHE A 75 -0.80 5.60 19.37
N CYS A 76 0.40 6.11 19.05
CA CYS A 76 1.31 6.65 20.04
C CYS A 76 0.71 7.85 20.82
N LEU A 77 -0.05 8.71 20.11
CA LEU A 77 -0.74 9.83 20.72
C LEU A 77 -1.83 9.35 21.70
N SER A 78 -2.63 8.34 21.33
CA SER A 78 -3.66 7.76 22.20
C SER A 78 -3.06 7.11 23.44
N LEU A 79 -1.89 6.47 23.34
CA LEU A 79 -1.15 5.94 24.48
C LEU A 79 -0.68 7.04 25.45
N ARG A 80 -0.23 8.19 24.94
CA ARG A 80 0.15 9.35 25.77
C ARG A 80 -1.07 9.89 26.51
N THR A 81 -2.17 10.11 25.81
CA THR A 81 -3.43 10.58 26.40
C THR A 81 -3.94 9.62 27.47
N CYS A 82 -3.84 8.31 27.24
CA CYS A 82 -4.21 7.30 28.23
C CYS A 82 -3.33 7.38 29.50
N ARG A 83 -2.02 7.57 29.34
CA ARG A 83 -1.10 7.75 30.48
C ARG A 83 -1.39 9.02 31.28
N GLU A 84 -1.77 10.10 30.62
CA GLU A 84 -2.15 11.36 31.26
C GLU A 84 -3.48 11.19 32.02
N ALA A 85 -4.48 10.57 31.40
CA ALA A 85 -5.77 10.27 32.04
C ALA A 85 -5.61 9.33 33.25
N ALA A 86 -4.66 8.38 33.22
CA ALA A 86 -4.37 7.50 34.36
C ALA A 86 -3.76 8.23 35.58
N ARG A 87 -3.17 9.41 35.38
CA ARG A 87 -2.65 10.28 36.45
C ARG A 87 -3.73 11.21 37.04
N GLY A 88 -4.82 11.41 36.30
CA GLY A 88 -5.99 12.17 36.75
C GLY A 88 -6.90 11.34 37.64
N ASN A 89 -7.79 12.04 38.39
CA ASN A 89 -8.77 11.42 39.28
C ASN A 89 -10.14 11.19 38.65
N ASP A 90 -10.29 11.41 37.34
CA ASP A 90 -11.57 11.24 36.65
C ASP A 90 -11.67 9.84 36.03
N PRO A 91 -12.54 8.96 36.56
CA PRO A 91 -12.70 7.60 36.05
C PRO A 91 -13.33 7.56 34.64
N ALA A 92 -14.16 8.54 34.27
CA ALA A 92 -14.79 8.61 32.97
C ALA A 92 -13.77 8.96 31.88
N ALA A 93 -12.89 9.94 32.14
CA ALA A 93 -11.79 10.29 31.25
C ALA A 93 -10.83 9.11 31.04
N ARG A 94 -10.53 8.36 32.09
CA ARG A 94 -9.67 7.15 32.00
C ARG A 94 -10.29 6.07 31.13
N GLN A 95 -11.56 5.74 31.33
CA GLN A 95 -12.28 4.74 30.54
C GLN A 95 -12.35 5.14 29.07
N SER A 96 -12.65 6.41 28.77
CA SER A 96 -12.67 6.92 27.41
C SER A 96 -11.29 6.82 26.73
N ALA A 97 -10.21 7.15 27.43
CA ALA A 97 -8.85 7.06 26.92
C ALA A 97 -8.42 5.60 26.64
N GLU A 98 -8.78 4.65 27.52
CA GLU A 98 -8.54 3.21 27.31
C GLU A 98 -9.27 2.69 26.06
N MET A 99 -10.54 3.06 25.87
CA MET A 99 -11.31 2.70 24.68
C MET A 99 -10.68 3.27 23.39
N ASN A 100 -10.18 4.51 23.45
CA ASN A 100 -9.50 5.13 22.31
C ASN A 100 -8.19 4.43 21.95
N VAL A 101 -7.42 3.93 22.91
CA VAL A 101 -6.22 3.12 22.68
C VAL A 101 -6.58 1.82 21.96
N TRP A 102 -7.61 1.10 22.43
CA TRP A 102 -8.05 -0.13 21.78
C TRP A 102 -8.55 0.12 20.34
N ALA A 103 -9.35 1.16 20.12
CA ALA A 103 -9.81 1.54 18.80
C ALA A 103 -8.63 1.83 17.86
N SER A 104 -7.67 2.64 18.31
CA SER A 104 -6.47 2.99 17.53
C SER A 104 -5.60 1.76 17.25
N PHE A 105 -5.49 0.83 18.20
CA PHE A 105 -4.77 -0.43 18.03
C PHE A 105 -5.40 -1.31 16.94
N PHE A 106 -6.72 -1.51 16.95
CA PHE A 106 -7.39 -2.33 15.94
C PHE A 106 -7.29 -1.74 14.54
N VAL A 107 -7.40 -0.42 14.42
CA VAL A 107 -7.25 0.26 13.12
C VAL A 107 -5.82 0.12 12.59
N LEU A 108 -4.81 0.27 13.46
CA LEU A 108 -3.41 0.06 13.08
C LEU A 108 -3.14 -1.39 12.69
N ALA A 109 -3.65 -2.35 13.46
CA ALA A 109 -3.50 -3.78 13.18
C ALA A 109 -4.12 -4.15 11.81
N ALA A 110 -5.32 -3.65 11.51
CA ALA A 110 -5.96 -3.85 10.21
C ALA A 110 -5.14 -3.26 9.05
N ALA A 111 -4.54 -2.08 9.24
CA ALA A 111 -3.68 -1.46 8.23
C ALA A 111 -2.39 -2.24 8.00
N LEU A 112 -1.79 -2.80 9.06
CA LEU A 112 -0.60 -3.67 8.96
C LEU A 112 -0.90 -4.97 8.23
N ILE A 113 -2.04 -5.62 8.52
CA ILE A 113 -2.48 -6.83 7.81
C ILE A 113 -2.64 -6.53 6.33
N ARG A 114 -3.27 -5.41 5.98
CA ARG A 114 -3.45 -5.00 4.58
C ARG A 114 -2.12 -4.71 3.87
N LEU A 115 -1.16 -4.10 4.55
CA LEU A 115 0.18 -3.86 4.01
C LEU A 115 0.92 -5.18 3.77
N TRP A 116 0.79 -6.13 4.69
CA TRP A 116 1.39 -7.45 4.57
C TRP A 116 0.78 -8.26 3.41
N ASP A 117 -0.55 -8.26 3.28
CA ASP A 117 -1.28 -8.90 2.20
C ASP A 117 -0.85 -8.35 0.82
N LEU A 118 -0.69 -7.03 0.71
CA LEU A 118 -0.19 -6.39 -0.50
C LEU A 118 1.21 -6.88 -0.88
N GLY A 119 2.12 -7.03 0.09
CA GLY A 119 3.46 -7.56 -0.13
C GLY A 119 3.46 -9.03 -0.53
N PHE A 120 2.55 -9.82 0.04
CA PHE A 120 2.37 -11.22 -0.33
C PHE A 120 1.88 -11.38 -1.77
N MET A 121 0.86 -10.62 -2.17
CA MET A 121 0.32 -10.62 -3.53
C MET A 121 1.36 -10.20 -4.57
N GLU A 122 2.19 -9.20 -4.26
CA GLU A 122 3.31 -8.78 -5.12
C GLU A 122 4.33 -9.90 -5.30
N ALA A 123 4.68 -10.62 -4.24
CA ALA A 123 5.61 -11.75 -4.30
C ALA A 123 5.06 -12.92 -5.14
N VAL A 124 3.77 -13.24 -5.00
CA VAL A 124 3.10 -14.29 -5.79
C VAL A 124 3.07 -13.94 -7.28
N GLN A 125 2.75 -12.69 -7.62
CA GLN A 125 2.72 -12.24 -9.03
C GLN A 125 4.11 -12.25 -9.66
N ARG A 126 5.15 -11.85 -8.94
CA ARG A 126 6.54 -11.93 -9.43
C ARG A 126 6.98 -13.38 -9.64
N ALA A 127 6.58 -14.28 -8.76
CA ALA A 127 6.88 -15.71 -8.92
C ALA A 127 6.19 -16.31 -10.16
N ALA A 128 4.92 -15.96 -10.40
CA ALA A 128 4.18 -16.40 -11.57
C ALA A 128 4.79 -15.87 -12.88
N ALA A 129 5.17 -14.59 -12.93
CA ALA A 129 5.83 -14.01 -14.09
C ALA A 129 7.18 -14.66 -14.40
N ALA A 130 7.98 -15.00 -13.37
CA ALA A 130 9.24 -15.71 -13.54
C ALA A 130 9.07 -17.15 -14.04
N GLU A 131 7.95 -17.79 -13.71
CA GLU A 131 7.61 -19.13 -14.21
C GLU A 131 7.18 -19.10 -15.68
N GLU A 132 6.46 -18.07 -16.08
CA GLU A 132 6.06 -17.83 -17.48
C GLU A 132 7.28 -17.60 -18.38
N GLU A 133 8.19 -16.72 -18.01
CA GLU A 133 9.48 -16.50 -18.72
C GLU A 133 10.29 -17.81 -18.87
N ARG A 134 10.31 -18.64 -17.83
CA ARG A 134 11.04 -19.92 -17.85
C ARG A 134 10.37 -20.95 -18.75
N SER A 135 9.06 -20.90 -18.93
CA SER A 135 8.31 -21.79 -19.80
C SER A 135 8.48 -21.40 -21.28
N GLU A 136 8.55 -20.11 -21.61
CA GLU A 136 8.84 -19.62 -22.96
C GLU A 136 10.25 -19.99 -23.41
N ASP A 137 11.25 -19.89 -22.56
CA ASP A 137 12.65 -20.28 -22.87
C ASP A 137 12.81 -21.79 -23.07
N ARG A 138 11.89 -22.59 -22.54
CA ARG A 138 11.86 -24.05 -22.73
C ARG A 138 11.17 -24.52 -24.01
N THR A 139 10.44 -23.66 -24.70
CA THR A 139 9.80 -24.01 -25.97
C THR A 139 10.89 -24.11 -27.03
N PRO A 140 11.17 -25.30 -27.61
CA PRO A 140 12.20 -25.45 -28.66
C PRO A 140 11.80 -24.56 -29.84
N ARG A 141 12.63 -23.59 -30.16
CA ARG A 141 12.49 -22.78 -31.39
C ARG A 141 12.29 -23.76 -32.55
N PRO A 142 11.16 -23.69 -33.29
CA PRO A 142 10.93 -24.60 -34.40
C PRO A 142 12.11 -24.46 -35.35
N GLY A 143 12.88 -25.55 -35.46
CA GLY A 143 14.12 -25.61 -36.22
C GLY A 143 13.89 -25.18 -37.65
N GLY A 144 14.64 -24.17 -38.06
CA GLY A 144 14.77 -23.82 -39.48
C GLY A 144 15.30 -25.02 -40.26
N SER A 145 14.40 -25.86 -40.71
CA SER A 145 14.70 -26.89 -41.69
C SER A 145 14.95 -26.24 -43.06
N ALA A 146 16.16 -25.75 -43.27
CA ALA A 146 16.69 -25.47 -44.57
C ALA A 146 17.12 -26.79 -45.23
N GLY A 147 16.14 -27.58 -45.68
CA GLY A 147 16.37 -28.73 -46.54
C GLY A 147 16.45 -28.25 -47.99
N GLY A 148 17.64 -27.83 -48.43
CA GLY A 148 17.95 -27.68 -49.83
C GLY A 148 18.01 -29.07 -50.51
N CYS A 149 16.97 -29.42 -51.28
CA CYS A 149 17.04 -30.48 -52.25
C CYS A 149 17.31 -29.86 -53.63
N GLY A 150 18.57 -29.94 -54.09
CA GLY A 150 18.95 -29.61 -55.44
C GLY A 150 18.40 -30.63 -56.44
N PRO A 151 18.03 -30.25 -57.68
CA PRO A 151 17.59 -31.20 -58.72
C PRO A 151 18.78 -31.92 -59.33
N PHE A 152 18.73 -33.25 -59.28
CA PHE A 152 19.60 -34.12 -60.09
C PHE A 152 19.05 -34.11 -61.51
N THR A 153 19.82 -33.57 -62.47
CA THR A 153 19.66 -33.79 -63.93
C THR A 153 20.55 -34.91 -64.40
N ALA A 154 19.96 -35.90 -65.01
CA ALA A 154 20.56 -36.81 -65.93
C ALA A 154 19.75 -36.89 -67.22
#